data_141fb4e943324b79de06bc348917129b
#
_entry.id   141fb4e943324b79de06bc348917129b
#
_cell.length_a   1.000
_cell.length_b   1.000
_cell.length_c   1.000
_cell.angle_alpha   90.00
_cell.angle_beta   90.00
_cell.angle_gamma   90.00
#
_symmetry.space_group_name_H-M   'P 1'
#
loop_
_entity.id
_entity.type
_entity.pdbx_description
1 polymer ?
#
loop_
_entity_poly.entity_id
_entity_poly.type
_entity_poly.pdbx_seq_one_letter_code
_entity_poly.pdbx_strand_id
1 'polypeptide(L)'
;MTRPETDRDEFVELVANVDEQRSSACQTQSGDAERAVVTHLVSELDVDVDPLAAYTALADRSDYGFLLESAEKVSSSNPQGAFSSQTTTADSHARFSFVGYDPEAVVTVGPDGVDVTDLGGPAAEFVGEADGDVLDSLRGALPDLPRINFPETDRQTLTGGLVGFLAYEAVYDLWLDEVGRERPETDDPDAEFVLTTRTLAFDHREDTVRLVCTPVVTPDDDPGAVYDEVVAEAERVAEKLAAADDPSPGGFERTGEEAGSRESYEAAVRQTKEHVRDGDIYQGVLSRTRKLRGQIDPVGLYASLREVNPSPYMYLLRHGDRRVVGASPETLVSVGGDRVAVNPIAGTCQRGSGPVEDRRLAGELLADSKERSEHTMLVDLGRNDVRRVAKPGSVRVEDFMSIIKYSHVQHIESTVTGTVDDDSDAFDATRATFPAGTLTGAPKVRAMEIIDDLEDEPRGVYGGGVGYYSWTGDADMAIVIRTATVESDGNEDIITVRAGAGLVADSDPASEYDETEQKMGGVLDAIRRIEYKPTEVPR
;
A
#
# COMPACT_ATOMS: atom_id res chain seq x y z
N MET A 1 -28.80 -5.96 15.55
CA MET A 1 -28.18 -5.51 16.83
C MET A 1 -26.68 -5.56 16.62
N THR A 2 -26.05 -4.42 16.55
CA THR A 2 -24.61 -4.24 16.36
C THR A 2 -23.84 -4.56 17.63
N ARG A 3 -23.69 -5.84 17.96
CA ARG A 3 -22.88 -6.28 19.11
C ARG A 3 -21.69 -7.08 18.61
N PRO A 4 -20.55 -7.02 19.33
CA PRO A 4 -19.41 -7.87 19.04
C PRO A 4 -19.81 -9.37 19.03
N GLU A 5 -19.11 -10.15 18.22
CA GLU A 5 -19.28 -11.61 18.14
C GLU A 5 -18.98 -12.29 19.48
N THR A 6 -17.99 -11.78 20.23
CA THR A 6 -17.68 -12.17 21.63
C THR A 6 -18.63 -11.45 22.57
N ASP A 7 -19.23 -12.14 23.51
CA ASP A 7 -20.11 -11.50 24.50
C ASP A 7 -19.32 -10.78 25.62
N ARG A 8 -20.01 -9.91 26.35
CA ARG A 8 -19.40 -9.06 27.38
C ARG A 8 -18.74 -9.85 28.51
N ASP A 9 -19.40 -10.87 29.00
CA ASP A 9 -18.90 -11.65 30.13
C ASP A 9 -17.70 -12.50 29.72
N GLU A 10 -17.74 -13.09 28.52
CA GLU A 10 -16.62 -13.80 27.90
C GLU A 10 -15.42 -12.87 27.69
N PHE A 11 -15.63 -11.66 27.19
CA PHE A 11 -14.56 -10.67 27.00
C PHE A 11 -13.88 -10.31 28.32
N VAL A 12 -14.67 -10.01 29.35
CA VAL A 12 -14.16 -9.69 30.70
C VAL A 12 -13.34 -10.85 31.27
N GLU A 13 -13.81 -12.10 31.07
CA GLU A 13 -13.09 -13.30 31.52
C GLU A 13 -11.77 -13.51 30.76
N LEU A 14 -11.76 -13.27 29.44
CA LEU A 14 -10.55 -13.37 28.62
C LEU A 14 -9.46 -12.38 29.08
N VAL A 15 -9.82 -11.12 29.34
CA VAL A 15 -8.88 -10.12 29.84
C VAL A 15 -8.37 -10.49 31.24
N ALA A 16 -9.26 -10.89 32.16
CA ALA A 16 -8.90 -11.25 33.53
C ALA A 16 -7.96 -12.47 33.61
N ASN A 17 -8.12 -13.46 32.73
CA ASN A 17 -7.30 -14.67 32.71
C ASN A 17 -5.83 -14.37 32.36
N VAL A 18 -5.54 -13.33 31.59
CA VAL A 18 -4.17 -12.92 31.27
C VAL A 18 -3.48 -12.31 32.48
N ASP A 19 -4.19 -11.52 33.25
CA ASP A 19 -3.67 -10.92 34.49
C ASP A 19 -3.33 -12.01 35.53
N GLU A 20 -4.15 -13.07 35.65
CA GLU A 20 -3.87 -14.18 36.57
C GLU A 20 -2.66 -15.02 36.14
N GLN A 21 -2.52 -15.31 34.86
CA GLN A 21 -1.39 -16.08 34.31
C GLN A 21 -0.06 -15.34 34.49
N ARG A 22 -0.04 -14.02 34.30
CA ARG A 22 1.14 -13.17 34.47
C ARG A 22 1.50 -12.94 35.94
N SER A 23 0.52 -12.72 36.79
CA SER A 23 0.70 -12.57 38.24
C SER A 23 1.33 -13.81 38.86
N SER A 24 1.12 -14.99 38.29
CA SER A 24 1.72 -16.24 38.72
C SER A 24 3.14 -16.48 38.17
N ALA A 25 3.53 -15.83 37.09
CA ALA A 25 4.79 -16.09 36.37
C ALA A 25 5.93 -15.10 36.71
N CYS A 26 5.64 -13.90 37.22
CA CYS A 26 6.65 -12.86 37.41
C CYS A 26 6.59 -12.18 38.79
N GLN A 27 7.61 -12.40 39.62
CA GLN A 27 7.86 -11.68 40.90
C GLN A 27 9.00 -10.65 40.81
N THR A 28 9.35 -10.15 39.62
CA THR A 28 10.45 -9.18 39.49
C THR A 28 10.12 -8.08 38.49
N GLN A 29 9.98 -6.87 39.03
CA GLN A 29 10.09 -5.54 38.39
C GLN A 29 9.43 -5.35 37.04
N SER A 30 8.27 -4.67 37.01
CA SER A 30 7.71 -4.17 35.77
C SER A 30 6.82 -2.97 35.97
N GLY A 31 6.84 -2.04 34.99
CA GLY A 31 5.95 -0.89 34.94
C GLY A 31 4.57 -1.27 34.38
N ASP A 32 3.65 -0.33 34.38
CA ASP A 32 2.24 -0.52 33.92
C ASP A 32 2.13 -0.98 32.46
N ALA A 33 3.12 -0.66 31.60
CA ALA A 33 3.21 -1.13 30.22
C ALA A 33 3.26 -2.66 30.08
N GLU A 34 3.84 -3.39 31.04
CA GLU A 34 3.92 -4.86 30.98
C GLU A 34 2.59 -5.58 31.25
N ARG A 35 1.53 -4.84 31.61
CA ARG A 35 0.21 -5.39 31.94
C ARG A 35 -0.86 -5.03 30.94
N ALA A 36 -0.66 -4.04 30.08
CA ALA A 36 -1.60 -3.69 29.04
C ALA A 36 -1.71 -4.82 27.99
N VAL A 37 -2.86 -4.94 27.37
CA VAL A 37 -3.14 -5.93 26.34
C VAL A 37 -3.90 -5.29 25.19
N VAL A 38 -3.63 -5.73 23.95
CA VAL A 38 -4.47 -5.37 22.81
C VAL A 38 -5.51 -6.47 22.60
N THR A 39 -6.77 -6.08 22.45
CA THR A 39 -7.89 -7.00 22.30
C THR A 39 -8.51 -6.88 20.93
N HIS A 40 -9.22 -7.90 20.45
CA HIS A 40 -9.86 -7.88 19.14
C HIS A 40 -11.36 -8.15 19.29
N LEU A 41 -12.18 -7.17 18.90
CA LEU A 41 -13.63 -7.22 18.92
C LEU A 41 -14.17 -6.89 17.53
N VAL A 42 -15.05 -7.73 17.01
CA VAL A 42 -15.67 -7.57 15.69
C VAL A 42 -17.18 -7.48 15.82
N SER A 43 -17.76 -6.43 15.26
CA SER A 43 -19.21 -6.25 15.17
C SER A 43 -19.64 -6.25 13.70
N GLU A 44 -20.53 -7.16 13.32
CA GLU A 44 -21.16 -7.11 12.00
C GLU A 44 -22.22 -6.00 11.99
N LEU A 45 -22.15 -5.14 10.98
CA LEU A 45 -23.06 -4.00 10.80
C LEU A 45 -24.09 -4.35 9.72
N ASP A 46 -25.38 -4.18 10.06
CA ASP A 46 -26.49 -4.38 9.12
C ASP A 46 -26.68 -3.08 8.29
N VAL A 47 -25.74 -2.83 7.37
CA VAL A 47 -25.71 -1.65 6.51
C VAL A 47 -25.34 -2.06 5.09
N ASP A 48 -25.93 -1.39 4.11
CA ASP A 48 -25.60 -1.51 2.69
C ASP A 48 -24.97 -0.18 2.25
N VAL A 49 -23.65 -0.14 2.19
CA VAL A 49 -22.88 1.08 1.89
C VAL A 49 -21.61 0.74 1.11
N ASP A 50 -21.32 1.55 0.09
CA ASP A 50 -20.05 1.46 -0.66
C ASP A 50 -18.86 1.91 0.22
N PRO A 51 -17.67 1.28 0.12
CA PRO A 51 -16.49 1.67 0.91
C PRO A 51 -16.11 3.16 0.79
N LEU A 52 -16.25 3.77 -0.40
CA LEU A 52 -15.97 5.19 -0.59
C LEU A 52 -17.01 6.08 0.11
N ALA A 53 -18.29 5.69 0.11
CA ALA A 53 -19.34 6.36 0.87
C ALA A 53 -19.09 6.28 2.37
N ALA A 54 -18.67 5.11 2.86
CA ALA A 54 -18.30 4.92 4.26
C ALA A 54 -17.08 5.78 4.66
N TYR A 55 -16.03 5.81 3.81
CA TYR A 55 -14.86 6.68 4.02
C TYR A 55 -15.28 8.15 4.10
N THR A 56 -16.12 8.60 3.18
CA THR A 56 -16.59 9.99 3.15
C THR A 56 -17.45 10.33 4.35
N ALA A 57 -18.34 9.43 4.75
CA ALA A 57 -19.20 9.61 5.92
C ALA A 57 -18.41 9.73 7.23
N LEU A 58 -17.24 9.08 7.34
CA LEU A 58 -16.41 9.10 8.54
C LEU A 58 -15.27 10.15 8.47
N ALA A 59 -15.12 10.85 7.34
CA ALA A 59 -14.01 11.76 7.09
C ALA A 59 -13.95 13.00 7.99
N ASP A 60 -15.07 13.42 8.58
CA ASP A 60 -15.18 14.60 9.44
C ASP A 60 -14.65 14.35 10.87
N ARG A 61 -14.26 13.12 11.19
CA ARG A 61 -13.85 12.74 12.57
C ARG A 61 -12.37 13.03 12.84
N SER A 62 -11.52 13.02 11.81
CA SER A 62 -10.08 13.22 11.94
C SER A 62 -9.50 13.78 10.65
N ASP A 63 -8.35 14.47 10.70
CA ASP A 63 -7.56 14.87 9.54
C ASP A 63 -6.76 13.68 8.95
N TYR A 64 -6.83 12.52 9.61
CA TYR A 64 -6.16 11.28 9.22
C TYR A 64 -7.18 10.17 8.99
N GLY A 65 -6.92 9.35 7.99
CA GLY A 65 -7.76 8.21 7.67
C GLY A 65 -7.37 7.59 6.33
N PHE A 66 -7.92 6.42 6.05
CA PHE A 66 -7.59 5.70 4.83
C PHE A 66 -8.76 4.92 4.27
N LEU A 67 -8.70 4.73 2.96
CA LEU A 67 -9.47 3.73 2.22
C LEU A 67 -8.48 2.87 1.45
N LEU A 68 -8.48 1.58 1.69
CA LEU A 68 -7.76 0.57 0.93
C LEU A 68 -8.79 -0.36 0.28
N GLU A 69 -8.83 -0.39 -1.03
CA GLU A 69 -9.73 -1.27 -1.78
C GLU A 69 -8.96 -2.21 -2.68
N SER A 70 -9.50 -3.40 -2.85
CA SER A 70 -9.05 -4.31 -3.89
C SER A 70 -10.09 -4.34 -4.99
N ALA A 71 -9.78 -3.73 -6.14
CA ALA A 71 -10.65 -3.86 -7.29
C ALA A 71 -10.52 -5.26 -7.89
N GLU A 72 -11.65 -5.88 -8.21
CA GLU A 72 -11.72 -7.22 -8.77
C GLU A 72 -10.74 -7.39 -9.93
N LYS A 73 -9.86 -8.37 -9.83
CA LYS A 73 -9.22 -8.93 -11.02
C LYS A 73 -10.35 -9.54 -11.83
N VAL A 74 -10.76 -8.89 -12.93
CA VAL A 74 -11.87 -9.36 -13.76
C VAL A 74 -11.51 -10.70 -14.38
N SER A 75 -11.75 -11.76 -13.64
CA SER A 75 -11.72 -13.12 -14.15
C SER A 75 -13.07 -13.52 -14.79
N SER A 76 -13.96 -12.57 -15.03
CA SER A 76 -15.32 -12.77 -15.50
C SER A 76 -15.44 -13.38 -16.91
N SER A 77 -14.36 -13.70 -17.58
CA SER A 77 -14.40 -14.39 -18.88
C SER A 77 -13.70 -15.73 -18.89
N ASN A 78 -13.35 -16.30 -17.74
CA ASN A 78 -12.99 -17.69 -17.69
C ASN A 78 -14.26 -18.47 -17.32
N PRO A 79 -15.02 -19.05 -18.27
CA PRO A 79 -15.89 -20.15 -17.94
C PRO A 79 -14.96 -21.15 -17.29
N GLN A 80 -15.20 -21.52 -16.05
CA GLN A 80 -14.45 -22.46 -15.27
C GLN A 80 -13.84 -23.52 -16.18
N GLY A 81 -12.58 -23.32 -16.56
CA GLY A 81 -11.85 -24.35 -17.27
C GLY A 81 -11.77 -25.51 -16.30
N ALA A 82 -12.33 -26.64 -16.66
CA ALA A 82 -12.51 -27.84 -15.85
C ALA A 82 -11.21 -28.43 -15.26
N PHE A 83 -10.10 -27.68 -15.23
CA PHE A 83 -8.77 -28.14 -14.85
C PHE A 83 -8.00 -27.20 -13.92
N SER A 84 -8.61 -26.13 -13.40
CA SER A 84 -7.97 -25.27 -12.39
C SER A 84 -8.47 -25.68 -11.01
N SER A 85 -7.80 -26.65 -10.40
CA SER A 85 -8.08 -27.12 -9.04
C SER A 85 -7.16 -26.47 -8.00
N GLN A 86 -6.80 -25.19 -8.13
CA GLN A 86 -6.02 -24.50 -7.10
C GLN A 86 -6.52 -23.07 -6.92
N THR A 87 -6.82 -22.73 -5.68
CA THR A 87 -6.97 -21.38 -5.19
C THR A 87 -5.68 -20.62 -5.51
N THR A 88 -5.70 -19.85 -6.60
CA THR A 88 -4.61 -18.95 -6.93
C THR A 88 -4.61 -17.78 -5.95
N THR A 89 -3.45 -17.25 -5.62
CA THR A 89 -3.25 -16.05 -4.80
C THR A 89 -4.09 -14.85 -5.27
N ALA A 90 -4.56 -14.86 -6.53
CA ALA A 90 -5.48 -13.88 -7.08
C ALA A 90 -6.83 -13.78 -6.35
N ASP A 91 -7.33 -14.88 -5.77
CA ASP A 91 -8.59 -14.88 -5.02
C ASP A 91 -8.46 -14.27 -3.62
N SER A 92 -7.24 -14.08 -3.11
CA SER A 92 -7.01 -13.52 -1.78
C SER A 92 -7.00 -11.99 -1.77
N HIS A 93 -6.49 -11.34 -2.83
CA HIS A 93 -6.31 -9.88 -2.88
C HIS A 93 -7.58 -9.09 -3.19
N ALA A 94 -8.57 -9.67 -3.82
CA ALA A 94 -9.80 -8.98 -4.23
C ALA A 94 -10.99 -9.19 -3.29
N ARG A 95 -10.73 -9.65 -2.06
CA ARG A 95 -11.82 -10.02 -1.15
C ARG A 95 -12.22 -8.88 -0.22
N PHE A 96 -11.25 -8.12 0.29
CA PHE A 96 -11.49 -7.15 1.33
C PHE A 96 -11.21 -5.72 0.87
N SER A 97 -12.04 -4.79 1.38
CA SER A 97 -11.72 -3.36 1.43
C SER A 97 -11.74 -2.90 2.87
N PHE A 98 -10.90 -1.90 3.18
CA PHE A 98 -10.74 -1.40 4.55
C PHE A 98 -10.91 0.11 4.58
N VAL A 99 -11.67 0.61 5.55
CA VAL A 99 -11.78 2.03 5.86
C VAL A 99 -11.35 2.27 7.30
N GLY A 100 -10.29 3.04 7.48
CA GLY A 100 -9.83 3.46 8.81
C GLY A 100 -10.16 4.92 9.10
N TYR A 101 -10.54 5.19 10.34
CA TYR A 101 -10.94 6.49 10.83
C TYR A 101 -10.53 6.65 12.29
N ASP A 102 -10.45 7.88 12.79
CA ASP A 102 -10.04 8.20 14.16
C ASP A 102 -8.81 7.38 14.61
N PRO A 103 -7.67 7.45 13.92
CA PRO A 103 -6.46 6.79 14.40
C PRO A 103 -6.00 7.40 15.73
N GLU A 104 -5.23 6.64 16.50
CA GLU A 104 -4.79 7.08 17.84
C GLU A 104 -3.43 7.78 17.81
N ALA A 105 -2.60 7.54 16.81
CA ALA A 105 -1.33 8.23 16.62
C ALA A 105 -0.97 8.35 15.14
N VAL A 106 -0.09 9.32 14.84
CA VAL A 106 0.66 9.38 13.57
C VAL A 106 2.13 9.19 13.87
N VAL A 107 2.76 8.27 13.17
CA VAL A 107 4.19 7.99 13.26
C VAL A 107 4.84 8.50 11.98
N THR A 108 5.68 9.50 12.11
CA THR A 108 6.44 10.09 11.01
C THR A 108 7.92 9.80 11.20
N VAL A 109 8.54 9.14 10.25
CA VAL A 109 9.98 8.86 10.27
C VAL A 109 10.67 9.71 9.21
N GLY A 110 11.66 10.46 9.62
CA GLY A 110 12.46 11.30 8.74
C GLY A 110 13.94 11.19 9.09
N PRO A 111 14.80 11.96 8.40
CA PRO A 111 16.26 11.89 8.61
C PRO A 111 16.70 12.31 10.03
N ASP A 112 15.87 13.08 10.72
CA ASP A 112 16.14 13.54 12.09
C ASP A 112 15.64 12.56 13.17
N GLY A 113 14.99 11.47 12.77
CA GLY A 113 14.43 10.43 13.64
C GLY A 113 12.92 10.27 13.51
N VAL A 114 12.30 9.76 14.58
CA VAL A 114 10.88 9.45 14.66
C VAL A 114 10.16 10.59 15.38
N ASP A 115 9.04 11.05 14.82
CA ASP A 115 8.08 11.92 15.47
C ASP A 115 6.75 11.17 15.65
N VAL A 116 6.20 11.21 16.85
CA VAL A 116 4.92 10.59 17.18
C VAL A 116 3.94 11.66 17.58
N THR A 117 2.97 11.91 16.73
CA THR A 117 1.85 12.79 17.06
C THR A 117 0.73 11.97 17.70
N ASP A 118 0.51 12.19 19.00
CA ASP A 118 -0.60 11.61 19.74
C ASP A 118 -1.92 12.29 19.32
N LEU A 119 -2.86 11.49 18.80
CA LEU A 119 -4.21 11.93 18.40
C LEU A 119 -5.27 11.60 19.46
N GLY A 120 -4.86 10.97 20.54
CA GLY A 120 -5.70 10.51 21.65
C GLY A 120 -6.10 9.04 21.51
N GLY A 121 -6.16 8.38 22.65
CA GLY A 121 -6.52 6.96 22.76
C GLY A 121 -5.43 6.14 23.45
N PRO A 122 -5.80 5.01 24.06
CA PRO A 122 -4.89 4.22 24.88
C PRO A 122 -3.68 3.64 24.14
N ALA A 123 -3.82 3.30 22.84
CA ALA A 123 -2.74 2.69 22.09
C ALA A 123 -1.59 3.66 21.80
N ALA A 124 -1.86 4.97 21.73
CA ALA A 124 -0.84 5.99 21.50
C ALA A 124 0.23 6.01 22.59
N GLU A 125 -0.15 5.71 23.86
CA GLU A 125 0.78 5.68 25.01
C GLU A 125 1.82 4.57 24.91
N PHE A 126 1.57 3.57 24.07
CA PHE A 126 2.44 2.38 23.88
C PHE A 126 3.26 2.42 22.59
N VAL A 127 3.16 3.49 21.82
CA VAL A 127 4.03 3.71 20.66
C VAL A 127 5.45 3.89 21.16
N GLY A 128 6.33 2.95 20.81
CA GLY A 128 7.73 2.96 21.20
C GLY A 128 8.61 3.65 20.17
N GLU A 129 9.82 3.98 20.59
CA GLU A 129 10.92 4.38 19.73
C GLU A 129 11.92 3.22 19.65
N ALA A 130 12.48 2.99 18.48
CA ALA A 130 13.55 2.02 18.29
C ALA A 130 14.73 2.67 17.58
N ASP A 131 15.95 2.32 18.01
CA ASP A 131 17.15 2.69 17.30
C ASP A 131 17.31 1.79 16.06
N GLY A 132 17.75 2.36 14.97
CA GLY A 132 17.98 1.61 13.72
C GLY A 132 17.54 2.38 12.50
N ASP A 133 17.17 1.65 11.45
CA ASP A 133 16.67 2.24 10.22
C ASP A 133 15.16 2.57 10.30
N VAL A 134 14.63 3.14 9.21
CA VAL A 134 13.21 3.53 9.10
C VAL A 134 12.24 2.36 9.41
N LEU A 135 12.61 1.12 9.10
CA LEU A 135 11.76 -0.05 9.36
C LEU A 135 11.89 -0.55 10.79
N ASP A 136 13.05 -0.38 11.43
CA ASP A 136 13.20 -0.61 12.86
C ASP A 136 12.40 0.43 13.67
N SER A 137 12.39 1.68 13.21
CA SER A 137 11.56 2.75 13.76
C SER A 137 10.07 2.42 13.67
N LEU A 138 9.59 1.97 12.52
CA LEU A 138 8.19 1.55 12.34
C LEU A 138 7.85 0.29 13.17
N ARG A 139 8.79 -0.65 13.30
CA ARG A 139 8.63 -1.83 14.17
C ARG A 139 8.45 -1.42 15.63
N GLY A 140 9.27 -0.48 16.09
CA GLY A 140 9.15 0.09 17.45
C GLY A 140 7.85 0.83 17.69
N ALA A 141 7.32 1.47 16.64
CA ALA A 141 6.07 2.22 16.72
C ALA A 141 4.81 1.34 16.77
N LEU A 142 4.87 0.09 16.31
CA LEU A 142 3.78 -0.87 16.51
C LEU A 142 3.88 -1.43 17.94
N PRO A 143 2.94 -1.12 18.86
CA PRO A 143 3.07 -1.53 20.25
C PRO A 143 3.17 -3.05 20.42
N ASP A 144 4.22 -3.52 21.09
CA ASP A 144 4.42 -4.95 21.40
C ASP A 144 3.61 -5.34 22.64
N LEU A 145 2.30 -5.51 22.44
CA LEU A 145 1.36 -5.88 23.49
C LEU A 145 0.85 -7.32 23.28
N PRO A 146 0.56 -8.05 24.36
CA PRO A 146 -0.11 -9.34 24.25
C PRO A 146 -1.48 -9.20 23.59
N ARG A 147 -1.73 -10.09 22.67
CA ARG A 147 -2.94 -10.12 21.85
C ARG A 147 -3.97 -11.06 22.44
N ILE A 148 -5.20 -10.58 22.61
CA ILE A 148 -6.32 -11.34 23.14
C ILE A 148 -7.45 -11.37 22.13
N ASN A 149 -8.05 -12.54 21.95
CA ASN A 149 -9.20 -12.76 21.09
C ASN A 149 -8.93 -12.48 19.59
N PHE A 150 -7.69 -12.49 19.17
CA PHE A 150 -7.36 -12.38 17.75
C PHE A 150 -7.68 -13.69 17.02
N PRO A 151 -8.16 -13.61 15.76
CA PRO A 151 -8.50 -14.80 15.00
C PRO A 151 -7.24 -15.63 14.67
N GLU A 152 -7.33 -16.94 14.89
CA GLU A 152 -6.36 -17.89 14.34
C GLU A 152 -6.72 -18.15 12.88
N THR A 153 -6.09 -17.44 11.96
CA THR A 153 -6.35 -17.58 10.52
C THR A 153 -5.04 -17.57 9.74
N ASP A 154 -4.94 -18.45 8.75
CA ASP A 154 -3.84 -18.44 7.78
C ASP A 154 -4.05 -17.36 6.70
N ARG A 155 -5.10 -16.54 6.83
CA ARG A 155 -5.43 -15.49 5.88
C ARG A 155 -4.90 -14.16 6.36
N GLN A 156 -4.14 -13.52 5.50
CA GLN A 156 -3.73 -12.14 5.67
C GLN A 156 -4.94 -11.22 5.78
N THR A 157 -4.96 -10.41 6.84
CA THR A 157 -6.04 -9.43 7.07
C THR A 157 -5.54 -8.25 7.91
N LEU A 158 -6.13 -7.09 7.69
CA LEU A 158 -5.91 -5.93 8.56
C LEU A 158 -6.82 -6.04 9.80
N THR A 159 -6.20 -6.28 10.93
CA THR A 159 -6.89 -6.32 12.25
C THR A 159 -6.56 -5.07 13.09
N GLY A 160 -6.31 -3.92 12.46
CA GLY A 160 -5.70 -2.75 13.07
C GLY A 160 -4.17 -2.84 13.03
N GLY A 161 -3.49 -1.81 13.53
CA GLY A 161 -2.04 -1.65 13.48
C GLY A 161 -1.62 -0.39 12.71
N LEU A 162 -0.52 -0.43 11.98
CA LEU A 162 0.01 0.71 11.24
C LEU A 162 -0.48 0.69 9.79
N VAL A 163 -1.02 1.81 9.29
CA VAL A 163 -1.45 1.98 7.89
C VAL A 163 -0.88 3.29 7.36
N GLY A 164 -0.22 3.24 6.19
CA GLY A 164 0.40 4.45 5.65
C GLY A 164 1.28 4.18 4.44
N PHE A 165 2.34 4.97 4.31
CA PHE A 165 3.28 4.85 3.21
C PHE A 165 4.74 4.93 3.67
N LEU A 166 5.60 4.26 2.90
CA LEU A 166 7.05 4.34 2.93
C LEU A 166 7.49 5.06 1.65
N ALA A 167 8.15 6.22 1.77
CA ALA A 167 8.65 6.96 0.63
C ALA A 167 9.89 6.31 0.01
N TYR A 168 10.16 6.63 -1.24
CA TYR A 168 11.36 6.11 -1.92
C TYR A 168 12.64 6.54 -1.21
N GLU A 169 12.68 7.74 -0.65
CA GLU A 169 13.85 8.29 0.02
C GLU A 169 14.34 7.48 1.22
N ALA A 170 13.53 6.58 1.76
CA ALA A 170 13.98 5.57 2.73
C ALA A 170 15.16 4.70 2.20
N VAL A 171 15.42 4.70 0.88
CA VAL A 171 16.60 4.01 0.30
C VAL A 171 17.92 4.57 0.80
N TYR A 172 17.96 5.85 1.20
CA TYR A 172 19.19 6.45 1.70
C TYR A 172 19.57 5.86 3.05
N ASP A 173 18.62 5.69 3.94
CA ASP A 173 18.82 5.05 5.24
C ASP A 173 19.05 3.52 5.11
N LEU A 174 18.30 2.85 4.24
CA LEU A 174 18.34 1.40 4.09
C LEU A 174 19.52 0.86 3.27
N TRP A 175 20.05 1.64 2.29
CA TRP A 175 20.99 1.12 1.29
C TRP A 175 22.08 2.09 0.86
N LEU A 176 21.77 3.38 0.68
CA LEU A 176 22.65 4.31 -0.02
C LEU A 176 23.68 4.96 0.91
N ASP A 177 23.40 5.07 2.21
CA ASP A 177 24.38 5.53 3.20
C ASP A 177 25.62 4.61 3.24
N GLU A 178 25.43 3.30 3.11
CA GLU A 178 26.55 2.33 3.06
C GLU A 178 27.51 2.55 1.88
N VAL A 179 27.04 3.15 0.79
CA VAL A 179 27.85 3.49 -0.40
C VAL A 179 28.21 4.97 -0.46
N GLY A 180 27.92 5.73 0.61
CA GLY A 180 28.34 7.12 0.80
C GLY A 180 27.53 8.13 -0.02
N ARG A 181 26.27 7.84 -0.34
CA ARG A 181 25.34 8.79 -0.95
C ARG A 181 24.65 9.63 0.12
N GLU A 182 24.61 10.91 -0.09
CA GLU A 182 23.92 11.85 0.80
C GLU A 182 22.44 11.99 0.38
N ARG A 183 21.54 11.97 1.36
CA ARG A 183 20.11 12.17 1.11
C ARG A 183 19.86 13.58 0.57
N PRO A 184 19.05 13.76 -0.48
CA PRO A 184 18.62 15.07 -0.94
C PRO A 184 17.75 15.78 0.11
N GLU A 185 17.82 17.10 0.15
CA GLU A 185 16.90 17.90 0.96
C GLU A 185 15.47 17.76 0.41
N THR A 186 14.55 17.32 1.24
CA THR A 186 13.12 17.21 0.92
C THR A 186 12.30 17.39 2.19
N ASP A 187 11.10 17.93 2.04
CA ASP A 187 10.12 18.03 3.12
C ASP A 187 9.33 16.72 3.30
N ASP A 188 9.51 15.75 2.40
CA ASP A 188 8.85 14.44 2.49
C ASP A 188 9.50 13.57 3.58
N PRO A 189 8.70 12.93 4.46
CA PRO A 189 9.19 11.95 5.40
C PRO A 189 9.60 10.66 4.67
N ASP A 190 10.48 9.86 5.29
CA ASP A 190 10.82 8.52 4.81
C ASP A 190 9.64 7.56 4.97
N ALA A 191 8.85 7.74 6.01
CA ALA A 191 7.62 7.00 6.24
C ALA A 191 6.61 7.82 7.04
N GLU A 192 5.32 7.63 6.76
CA GLU A 192 4.26 8.17 7.58
C GLU A 192 3.12 7.15 7.68
N PHE A 193 2.84 6.72 8.91
CA PHE A 193 1.84 5.71 9.22
C PHE A 193 0.92 6.19 10.34
N VAL A 194 -0.36 5.85 10.24
CA VAL A 194 -1.32 6.03 11.34
C VAL A 194 -1.46 4.74 12.14
N LEU A 195 -1.50 4.83 13.47
CA LEU A 195 -1.84 3.72 14.34
C LEU A 195 -3.37 3.65 14.47
N THR A 196 -3.96 2.62 13.86
CA THR A 196 -5.41 2.43 13.82
C THR A 196 -5.86 1.29 14.73
N THR A 197 -6.89 1.58 15.52
CA THR A 197 -7.60 0.61 16.39
C THR A 197 -9.05 0.42 15.97
N ARG A 198 -9.50 1.14 14.94
CA ARG A 198 -10.87 1.11 14.39
C ARG A 198 -10.82 1.04 12.89
N THR A 199 -11.32 -0.08 12.33
CA THR A 199 -11.30 -0.33 10.90
C THR A 199 -12.61 -0.98 10.47
N LEU A 200 -13.25 -0.44 9.43
CA LEU A 200 -14.31 -1.15 8.73
C LEU A 200 -13.69 -2.12 7.73
N ALA A 201 -14.09 -3.36 7.79
CA ALA A 201 -13.71 -4.40 6.84
C ALA A 201 -14.94 -4.80 6.01
N PHE A 202 -14.85 -4.61 4.71
CA PHE A 202 -15.86 -5.02 3.72
C PHE A 202 -15.43 -6.35 3.12
N ASP A 203 -16.18 -7.41 3.35
CA ASP A 203 -15.96 -8.70 2.71
C ASP A 203 -16.86 -8.81 1.47
N HIS A 204 -16.32 -8.54 0.30
CA HIS A 204 -17.04 -8.56 -0.98
C HIS A 204 -17.52 -9.96 -1.40
N ARG A 205 -17.02 -11.01 -0.77
CA ARG A 205 -17.45 -12.39 -1.05
C ARG A 205 -18.65 -12.81 -0.21
N GLU A 206 -18.67 -12.37 1.04
CA GLU A 206 -19.73 -12.65 1.99
C GLU A 206 -20.80 -11.56 2.00
N ASP A 207 -20.52 -10.43 1.31
CA ASP A 207 -21.39 -9.24 1.25
C ASP A 207 -21.70 -8.72 2.65
N THR A 208 -20.64 -8.58 3.47
CA THR A 208 -20.75 -8.14 4.86
C THR A 208 -19.87 -6.94 5.15
N VAL A 209 -20.32 -6.07 6.04
CA VAL A 209 -19.56 -4.96 6.61
C VAL A 209 -19.33 -5.22 8.09
N ARG A 210 -18.07 -5.21 8.51
CA ARG A 210 -17.68 -5.47 9.89
C ARG A 210 -16.87 -4.31 10.43
N LEU A 211 -17.19 -3.89 11.63
CA LEU A 211 -16.33 -2.99 12.40
C LEU A 211 -15.39 -3.85 13.24
N VAL A 212 -14.10 -3.73 12.96
CA VAL A 212 -13.02 -4.32 13.73
C VAL A 212 -12.49 -3.26 14.68
N CYS A 213 -12.57 -3.53 15.98
CA CYS A 213 -12.00 -2.71 17.03
C CYS A 213 -10.90 -3.48 17.75
N THR A 214 -9.74 -2.83 17.93
CA THR A 214 -8.61 -3.39 18.68
C THR A 214 -8.21 -2.47 19.84
N PRO A 215 -9.11 -2.28 20.83
CA PRO A 215 -8.81 -1.44 21.97
C PRO A 215 -7.67 -2.02 22.80
N VAL A 216 -6.81 -1.14 23.30
CA VAL A 216 -5.82 -1.47 24.34
C VAL A 216 -6.52 -1.36 25.68
N VAL A 217 -6.38 -2.40 26.50
CA VAL A 217 -6.92 -2.46 27.87
C VAL A 217 -5.75 -2.43 28.82
N THR A 218 -5.70 -1.43 29.69
CA THR A 218 -4.70 -1.27 30.73
C THR A 218 -5.17 -1.85 32.08
N PRO A 219 -4.29 -2.06 33.06
CA PRO A 219 -4.69 -2.56 34.37
C PRO A 219 -5.66 -1.66 35.14
N ASP A 220 -5.71 -0.37 34.78
CA ASP A 220 -6.58 0.62 35.42
C ASP A 220 -7.97 0.68 34.79
N ASP A 221 -8.17 0.03 33.64
CA ASP A 221 -9.43 0.01 32.93
C ASP A 221 -10.41 -1.04 33.52
N ASP A 222 -11.69 -0.75 33.43
CA ASP A 222 -12.75 -1.76 33.57
C ASP A 222 -13.00 -2.41 32.19
N PRO A 223 -12.62 -3.68 31.96
CA PRO A 223 -12.84 -4.34 30.69
C PRO A 223 -14.31 -4.32 30.24
N GLY A 224 -15.24 -4.35 31.20
CA GLY A 224 -16.65 -4.23 30.89
C GLY A 224 -17.03 -2.85 30.33
N ALA A 225 -16.41 -1.77 30.82
CA ALA A 225 -16.62 -0.43 30.27
C ALA A 225 -16.02 -0.30 28.88
N VAL A 226 -14.81 -0.86 28.64
CA VAL A 226 -14.18 -0.88 27.30
C VAL A 226 -15.07 -1.61 26.29
N TYR A 227 -15.63 -2.75 26.67
CA TYR A 227 -16.59 -3.48 25.83
C TYR A 227 -17.83 -2.63 25.50
N ASP A 228 -18.41 -1.98 26.53
CA ASP A 228 -19.61 -1.15 26.35
C ASP A 228 -19.32 0.06 25.45
N GLU A 229 -18.10 0.61 25.46
CA GLU A 229 -17.65 1.67 24.53
C GLU A 229 -17.55 1.16 23.08
N VAL A 230 -17.04 -0.05 22.86
CA VAL A 230 -16.98 -0.67 21.51
C VAL A 230 -18.41 -0.90 20.97
N VAL A 231 -19.35 -1.35 21.81
CA VAL A 231 -20.75 -1.49 21.41
C VAL A 231 -21.35 -0.14 21.01
N ALA A 232 -21.13 0.88 21.84
CA ALA A 232 -21.62 2.23 21.55
C ALA A 232 -21.01 2.82 20.27
N GLU A 233 -19.73 2.54 20.00
CA GLU A 233 -19.08 2.94 18.76
C GLU A 233 -19.69 2.22 17.54
N ALA A 234 -19.91 0.91 17.63
CA ALA A 234 -20.53 0.15 16.56
C ALA A 234 -21.94 0.66 16.21
N GLU A 235 -22.73 1.04 17.23
CA GLU A 235 -24.05 1.64 17.03
C GLU A 235 -23.94 3.02 16.33
N ARG A 236 -23.02 3.90 16.79
CA ARG A 236 -22.79 5.23 16.17
C ARG A 236 -22.35 5.12 14.72
N VAL A 237 -21.43 4.21 14.43
CA VAL A 237 -20.95 3.97 13.07
C VAL A 237 -22.06 3.43 12.18
N ALA A 238 -22.80 2.44 12.65
CA ALA A 238 -23.93 1.89 11.90
C ALA A 238 -24.98 2.96 11.56
N GLU A 239 -25.35 3.83 12.50
CA GLU A 239 -26.27 4.94 12.25
C GLU A 239 -25.72 5.91 11.20
N LYS A 240 -24.42 6.24 11.28
CA LYS A 240 -23.77 7.17 10.36
C LYS A 240 -23.68 6.59 8.95
N LEU A 241 -23.34 5.31 8.83
CA LEU A 241 -23.28 4.60 7.56
C LEU A 241 -24.66 4.40 6.93
N ALA A 242 -25.68 4.10 7.73
CA ALA A 242 -27.06 3.97 7.23
C ALA A 242 -27.64 5.29 6.70
N ALA A 243 -27.06 6.43 7.12
CA ALA A 243 -27.44 7.77 6.66
C ALA A 243 -26.48 8.30 5.57
N ALA A 244 -25.45 7.53 5.18
CA ALA A 244 -24.49 7.95 4.17
C ALA A 244 -25.12 7.96 2.79
N ASP A 245 -24.97 9.07 2.09
CA ASP A 245 -25.29 9.17 0.66
C ASP A 245 -24.08 8.75 -0.17
N ASP A 246 -24.31 8.32 -1.40
CA ASP A 246 -23.24 8.17 -2.37
C ASP A 246 -22.48 9.50 -2.49
N PRO A 247 -21.14 9.49 -2.39
CA PRO A 247 -20.38 10.71 -2.44
C PRO A 247 -20.66 11.43 -3.75
N SER A 248 -21.05 12.72 -3.66
CA SER A 248 -21.12 13.59 -4.82
C SER A 248 -19.70 14.08 -5.10
N PRO A 249 -18.94 13.42 -6.00
CA PRO A 249 -17.55 13.78 -6.20
C PRO A 249 -17.44 15.21 -6.70
N GLY A 250 -16.60 15.98 -6.06
CA GLY A 250 -16.19 17.29 -6.52
C GLY A 250 -15.38 17.22 -7.81
N GLY A 251 -14.88 18.35 -8.26
CA GLY A 251 -14.13 18.45 -9.51
C GLY A 251 -12.72 18.96 -9.29
N PHE A 252 -12.12 19.36 -10.41
CA PHE A 252 -10.81 19.99 -10.46
C PHE A 252 -10.90 21.33 -11.18
N GLU A 253 -10.43 22.39 -10.53
CA GLU A 253 -10.28 23.72 -11.13
C GLU A 253 -8.78 23.96 -11.36
N ARG A 254 -8.32 23.67 -12.58
CA ARG A 254 -6.90 23.77 -12.93
C ARG A 254 -6.49 25.22 -13.18
N THR A 255 -5.40 25.63 -12.54
CA THR A 255 -4.76 26.93 -12.72
C THR A 255 -3.45 26.85 -13.50
N GLY A 256 -2.73 25.69 -13.40
CA GLY A 256 -1.45 25.51 -14.05
C GLY A 256 -1.06 24.05 -14.27
N GLU A 257 -0.02 23.88 -15.07
CA GLU A 257 0.62 22.58 -15.33
C GLU A 257 2.10 22.78 -15.63
N GLU A 258 2.93 21.92 -15.06
CA GLU A 258 4.36 21.86 -15.27
C GLU A 258 4.77 20.41 -15.58
N ALA A 259 5.57 20.21 -16.61
CA ALA A 259 6.11 18.91 -16.97
C ALA A 259 7.63 19.04 -17.13
N GLY A 260 8.36 18.03 -16.68
CA GLY A 260 9.79 17.95 -16.88
C GLY A 260 10.20 18.00 -18.37
N SER A 261 11.40 18.51 -18.65
CA SER A 261 11.91 18.64 -20.02
C SER A 261 12.07 17.29 -20.71
N ARG A 262 11.52 17.13 -21.90
CA ARG A 262 11.72 15.95 -22.74
C ARG A 262 13.20 15.74 -23.05
N GLU A 263 13.91 16.82 -23.37
CA GLU A 263 15.33 16.78 -23.73
C GLU A 263 16.18 16.30 -22.55
N SER A 264 15.89 16.75 -21.32
CA SER A 264 16.59 16.31 -20.10
C SER A 264 16.37 14.83 -19.86
N TYR A 265 15.12 14.36 -19.91
CA TYR A 265 14.82 12.96 -19.72
C TYR A 265 15.48 12.06 -20.78
N GLU A 266 15.41 12.43 -22.08
CA GLU A 266 16.07 11.70 -23.14
C GLU A 266 17.60 11.70 -22.99
N ALA A 267 18.19 12.76 -22.42
CA ALA A 267 19.63 12.81 -22.12
C ALA A 267 19.99 11.83 -20.99
N ALA A 268 19.19 11.80 -19.93
CA ALA A 268 19.35 10.85 -18.82
C ALA A 268 19.19 9.38 -19.29
N VAL A 269 18.26 9.11 -20.19
CA VAL A 269 18.12 7.78 -20.84
C VAL A 269 19.41 7.39 -21.59
N ARG A 270 20.02 8.33 -22.33
CA ARG A 270 21.28 8.04 -23.03
C ARG A 270 22.42 7.70 -22.07
N GLN A 271 22.53 8.43 -20.94
CA GLN A 271 23.55 8.17 -19.91
C GLN A 271 23.31 6.81 -19.24
N THR A 272 22.07 6.47 -18.87
CA THR A 272 21.75 5.14 -18.32
C THR A 272 22.13 4.02 -19.28
N LYS A 273 21.91 4.21 -20.60
CA LYS A 273 22.34 3.22 -21.62
C LYS A 273 23.86 3.07 -21.68
N GLU A 274 24.63 4.10 -21.39
CA GLU A 274 26.09 4.00 -21.27
C GLU A 274 26.46 3.10 -20.08
N HIS A 275 25.86 3.29 -18.91
CA HIS A 275 26.03 2.41 -17.76
C HIS A 275 25.67 0.94 -18.05
N VAL A 276 24.60 0.71 -18.81
CA VAL A 276 24.24 -0.67 -19.24
C VAL A 276 25.30 -1.25 -20.15
N ARG A 277 25.84 -0.47 -21.11
CA ARG A 277 26.88 -0.93 -22.06
C ARG A 277 28.23 -1.17 -21.40
N ASP A 278 28.56 -0.37 -20.39
CA ASP A 278 29.77 -0.49 -19.60
C ASP A 278 29.70 -1.66 -18.60
N GLY A 279 28.51 -2.23 -18.41
CA GLY A 279 28.29 -3.38 -17.56
C GLY A 279 28.08 -3.03 -16.08
N ASP A 280 27.79 -1.78 -15.76
CA ASP A 280 27.47 -1.32 -14.41
C ASP A 280 26.14 -1.90 -13.91
N ILE A 281 25.14 -1.92 -14.80
CA ILE A 281 23.79 -2.42 -14.56
C ILE A 281 23.28 -3.21 -15.77
N TYR A 282 22.32 -4.08 -15.56
CA TYR A 282 21.58 -4.77 -16.64
C TYR A 282 20.39 -3.93 -17.10
N GLN A 283 19.74 -3.25 -16.16
CA GLN A 283 18.58 -2.40 -16.34
C GLN A 283 18.57 -1.30 -15.26
N GLY A 284 18.15 -0.09 -15.64
CA GLY A 284 17.84 1.00 -14.70
C GLY A 284 16.46 1.56 -15.01
N VAL A 285 15.77 2.08 -14.00
CA VAL A 285 14.44 2.69 -14.15
C VAL A 285 14.54 4.17 -13.82
N LEU A 286 14.42 5.01 -14.85
CA LEU A 286 14.36 6.47 -14.65
C LEU A 286 12.93 6.96 -14.72
N SER A 287 12.62 7.89 -13.83
CA SER A 287 11.30 8.50 -13.74
C SER A 287 11.32 10.00 -14.04
N ARG A 288 10.15 10.56 -14.26
CA ARG A 288 9.92 11.98 -14.38
C ARG A 288 8.56 12.39 -13.85
N THR A 289 8.43 13.66 -13.55
CA THR A 289 7.30 14.24 -12.84
C THR A 289 6.45 15.10 -13.78
N ARG A 290 5.13 15.13 -13.50
CA ARG A 290 4.19 16.12 -13.99
C ARG A 290 3.44 16.69 -12.79
N LYS A 291 3.44 18.02 -12.65
CA LYS A 291 2.77 18.73 -11.58
C LYS A 291 1.60 19.55 -12.17
N LEU A 292 0.43 19.37 -11.61
CA LEU A 292 -0.73 20.19 -11.91
C LEU A 292 -1.03 21.07 -10.69
N ARG A 293 -1.57 22.24 -10.93
CA ARG A 293 -1.94 23.22 -9.88
C ARG A 293 -3.41 23.56 -9.98
N GLY A 294 -4.05 23.80 -8.84
CA GLY A 294 -5.44 24.19 -8.79
C GLY A 294 -6.13 23.74 -7.52
N GLN A 295 -7.45 23.64 -7.55
CA GLN A 295 -8.25 23.10 -6.45
C GLN A 295 -8.88 21.78 -6.91
N ILE A 296 -8.55 20.69 -6.22
CA ILE A 296 -9.04 19.36 -6.56
C ILE A 296 -9.75 18.72 -5.36
N ASP A 297 -10.84 18.02 -5.65
CA ASP A 297 -11.44 17.10 -4.67
C ASP A 297 -10.76 15.73 -4.76
N PRO A 298 -10.01 15.30 -3.73
CA PRO A 298 -9.34 13.99 -3.73
C PRO A 298 -10.32 12.80 -3.76
N VAL A 299 -11.52 12.94 -3.22
CA VAL A 299 -12.58 11.93 -3.28
C VAL A 299 -13.09 11.80 -4.72
N GLY A 300 -13.30 12.93 -5.41
CA GLY A 300 -13.64 12.95 -6.82
C GLY A 300 -12.55 12.35 -7.71
N LEU A 301 -11.28 12.62 -7.41
CA LEU A 301 -10.15 12.01 -8.11
C LEU A 301 -10.14 10.49 -7.91
N TYR A 302 -10.31 10.02 -6.66
CA TYR A 302 -10.34 8.60 -6.34
C TYR A 302 -11.50 7.89 -7.07
N ALA A 303 -12.72 8.45 -7.00
CA ALA A 303 -13.88 7.90 -7.70
C ALA A 303 -13.64 7.79 -9.21
N SER A 304 -13.07 8.84 -9.81
CA SER A 304 -12.72 8.84 -11.24
C SER A 304 -11.65 7.80 -11.57
N LEU A 305 -10.61 7.68 -10.73
CA LEU A 305 -9.51 6.72 -10.92
C LEU A 305 -10.00 5.27 -10.81
N ARG A 306 -10.92 5.00 -9.87
CA ARG A 306 -11.59 3.70 -9.68
C ARG A 306 -12.35 3.25 -10.94
N GLU A 307 -12.92 4.19 -11.69
CA GLU A 307 -13.60 3.90 -12.97
C GLU A 307 -12.63 3.74 -14.14
N VAL A 308 -11.60 4.61 -14.21
CA VAL A 308 -10.68 4.66 -15.35
C VAL A 308 -9.66 3.52 -15.30
N ASN A 309 -9.13 3.23 -14.12
CA ASN A 309 -7.99 2.34 -13.95
C ASN A 309 -8.11 1.47 -12.68
N PRO A 310 -9.17 0.64 -12.56
CA PRO A 310 -9.31 -0.26 -11.42
C PRO A 310 -8.09 -1.19 -11.33
N SER A 311 -7.53 -1.32 -10.13
CA SER A 311 -6.30 -2.06 -9.86
C SER A 311 -6.43 -2.88 -8.57
N PRO A 312 -5.61 -3.93 -8.37
CA PRO A 312 -5.64 -4.75 -7.15
C PRO A 312 -5.47 -3.96 -5.87
N TYR A 313 -4.70 -2.87 -5.93
CA TYR A 313 -4.48 -1.98 -4.81
C TYR A 313 -4.96 -0.59 -5.19
N MET A 314 -6.17 -0.25 -4.75
CA MET A 314 -6.71 1.10 -4.80
C MET A 314 -6.59 1.71 -3.42
N TYR A 315 -6.13 2.94 -3.34
CA TYR A 315 -5.96 3.61 -2.05
C TYR A 315 -6.22 5.10 -2.11
N LEU A 316 -6.78 5.60 -1.03
CA LEU A 316 -6.93 7.01 -0.71
C LEU A 316 -6.51 7.22 0.73
N LEU A 317 -5.31 7.78 0.93
CA LEU A 317 -4.81 8.15 2.24
C LEU A 317 -5.05 9.64 2.48
N ARG A 318 -5.45 9.97 3.70
CA ARG A 318 -5.54 11.34 4.20
C ARG A 318 -4.63 11.50 5.39
N HIS A 319 -3.60 12.31 5.22
CA HIS A 319 -2.52 12.54 6.17
C HIS A 319 -2.30 14.05 6.31
N GLY A 320 -3.04 14.68 7.24
CA GLY A 320 -3.01 16.15 7.42
C GLY A 320 -3.38 16.89 6.12
N ASP A 321 -2.43 17.65 5.57
CA ASP A 321 -2.60 18.40 4.31
C ASP A 321 -2.26 17.57 3.07
N ARG A 322 -1.72 16.35 3.23
CA ARG A 322 -1.35 15.44 2.14
C ARG A 322 -2.46 14.45 1.84
N ARG A 323 -2.68 14.18 0.56
CA ARG A 323 -3.51 13.05 0.07
C ARG A 323 -2.69 12.21 -0.88
N VAL A 324 -2.78 10.88 -0.72
CA VAL A 324 -2.17 9.92 -1.65
C VAL A 324 -3.28 9.12 -2.30
N VAL A 325 -3.47 9.31 -3.61
CA VAL A 325 -4.56 8.71 -4.39
C VAL A 325 -3.97 7.83 -5.47
N GLY A 326 -4.17 6.53 -5.39
CA GLY A 326 -3.50 5.63 -6.30
C GLY A 326 -4.25 4.36 -6.67
N ALA A 327 -3.75 3.73 -7.73
CA ALA A 327 -4.28 2.50 -8.33
C ALA A 327 -3.12 1.60 -8.76
N SER A 328 -2.45 0.96 -7.79
CA SER A 328 -1.28 0.13 -8.06
C SER A 328 -1.66 -1.28 -8.51
N PRO A 329 -1.04 -1.80 -9.56
CA PRO A 329 -1.22 -3.19 -9.97
C PRO A 329 -0.31 -4.17 -9.23
N GLU A 330 0.72 -3.69 -8.53
CA GLU A 330 1.90 -4.49 -8.16
C GLU A 330 2.12 -4.54 -6.65
N THR A 331 2.31 -5.76 -6.14
CA THR A 331 2.67 -6.02 -4.73
C THR A 331 4.15 -5.71 -4.52
N LEU A 332 4.48 -4.90 -3.51
CA LEU A 332 5.84 -4.75 -3.01
C LEU A 332 6.24 -5.98 -2.18
N VAL A 333 5.46 -6.26 -1.16
CA VAL A 333 5.61 -7.43 -0.30
C VAL A 333 4.29 -7.74 0.39
N SER A 334 4.00 -9.02 0.56
CA SER A 334 2.87 -9.53 1.32
C SER A 334 3.37 -10.57 2.31
N VAL A 335 3.01 -10.43 3.57
CA VAL A 335 3.32 -11.38 4.65
C VAL A 335 2.01 -11.79 5.31
N GLY A 336 1.74 -13.08 5.31
CA GLY A 336 0.57 -13.67 5.98
C GLY A 336 0.95 -14.92 6.74
N GLY A 337 0.82 -14.89 8.06
CA GLY A 337 1.37 -15.91 8.92
C GLY A 337 2.89 -16.04 8.75
N ASP A 338 3.35 -17.22 8.36
CA ASP A 338 4.78 -17.50 8.09
C ASP A 338 5.16 -17.39 6.60
N ARG A 339 4.24 -16.94 5.74
CA ARG A 339 4.46 -16.87 4.29
C ARG A 339 4.77 -15.45 3.85
N VAL A 340 5.91 -15.27 3.18
CA VAL A 340 6.23 -14.04 2.43
C VAL A 340 6.02 -14.27 0.93
N ALA A 341 5.49 -13.25 0.23
CA ALA A 341 5.26 -13.28 -1.21
C ALA A 341 5.57 -11.93 -1.87
N VAL A 342 6.05 -12.00 -3.11
CA VAL A 342 6.16 -10.86 -4.04
C VAL A 342 5.63 -11.28 -5.40
N ASN A 343 5.04 -10.33 -6.13
CA ASN A 343 4.41 -10.59 -7.43
C ASN A 343 5.06 -9.73 -8.52
N PRO A 344 6.23 -10.10 -9.05
CA PRO A 344 6.83 -9.37 -10.16
C PRO A 344 5.95 -9.43 -11.40
N ILE A 345 5.68 -8.25 -11.95
CA ILE A 345 4.90 -8.03 -13.17
C ILE A 345 5.81 -7.45 -14.24
N ALA A 346 5.78 -8.03 -15.45
CA ALA A 346 6.42 -7.46 -16.62
C ALA A 346 5.60 -7.76 -17.87
N GLY A 347 5.87 -7.00 -18.92
CA GLY A 347 5.13 -7.13 -20.17
C GLY A 347 3.68 -6.70 -20.06
N THR A 348 3.22 -5.91 -21.01
CA THR A 348 1.86 -5.41 -21.05
C THR A 348 1.31 -5.49 -22.47
N CYS A 349 0.12 -6.04 -22.63
CA CYS A 349 -0.62 -5.87 -23.86
C CYS A 349 -2.06 -5.45 -23.58
N GLN A 350 -2.67 -4.79 -24.56
CA GLN A 350 -4.08 -4.39 -24.46
C GLN A 350 -5.00 -5.62 -24.44
N ARG A 351 -6.21 -5.42 -23.94
CA ARG A 351 -7.29 -6.40 -24.10
C ARG A 351 -7.74 -6.46 -25.55
N GLY A 352 -8.10 -7.64 -26.00
CA GLY A 352 -8.71 -7.83 -27.32
C GLY A 352 -10.20 -7.47 -27.33
N SER A 353 -10.76 -7.39 -28.53
CA SER A 353 -12.20 -7.15 -28.75
C SER A 353 -13.09 -8.32 -28.29
N GLY A 354 -12.49 -9.43 -27.88
CA GLY A 354 -13.17 -10.60 -27.35
C GLY A 354 -12.20 -11.72 -26.92
N PRO A 355 -12.71 -12.83 -26.35
CA PRO A 355 -11.88 -13.87 -25.73
C PRO A 355 -10.85 -14.52 -26.65
N VAL A 356 -11.13 -14.58 -27.96
CA VAL A 356 -10.22 -15.18 -28.96
C VAL A 356 -9.03 -14.25 -29.22
N GLU A 357 -9.30 -12.96 -29.37
CA GLU A 357 -8.27 -11.95 -29.57
C GLU A 357 -7.43 -11.76 -28.31
N ASP A 358 -8.04 -11.76 -27.12
CA ASP A 358 -7.34 -11.77 -25.84
C ASP A 358 -6.29 -12.88 -25.77
N ARG A 359 -6.68 -14.12 -26.14
CA ARG A 359 -5.75 -15.25 -26.15
C ARG A 359 -4.63 -15.10 -27.18
N ARG A 360 -4.94 -14.52 -28.34
CA ARG A 360 -3.94 -14.25 -29.38
C ARG A 360 -2.90 -13.25 -28.87
N LEU A 361 -3.34 -12.11 -28.31
CA LEU A 361 -2.46 -11.08 -27.76
C LEU A 361 -1.63 -11.61 -26.58
N ALA A 362 -2.24 -12.37 -25.68
CA ALA A 362 -1.53 -13.06 -24.60
C ALA A 362 -0.46 -14.02 -25.12
N GLY A 363 -0.77 -14.77 -26.18
CA GLY A 363 0.18 -15.68 -26.83
C GLY A 363 1.34 -14.94 -27.50
N GLU A 364 1.10 -13.79 -28.10
CA GLU A 364 2.12 -12.93 -28.69
C GLU A 364 3.03 -12.34 -27.60
N LEU A 365 2.44 -11.85 -26.51
CA LEU A 365 3.18 -11.34 -25.34
C LEU A 365 4.11 -12.42 -24.75
N LEU A 366 3.61 -13.63 -24.53
CA LEU A 366 4.40 -14.77 -24.04
C LEU A 366 5.46 -15.26 -25.05
N ALA A 367 5.29 -14.97 -26.33
CA ALA A 367 6.26 -15.35 -27.37
C ALA A 367 7.35 -14.29 -27.56
N ASP A 368 7.15 -13.06 -27.04
CA ASP A 368 8.14 -12.01 -27.13
C ASP A 368 9.36 -12.32 -26.25
N SER A 369 10.52 -12.43 -26.90
CA SER A 369 11.76 -12.80 -26.21
C SER A 369 12.29 -11.70 -25.29
N LYS A 370 12.02 -10.42 -25.59
CA LYS A 370 12.42 -9.27 -24.77
C LYS A 370 11.61 -9.29 -23.48
N GLU A 371 10.27 -9.33 -23.58
CA GLU A 371 9.37 -9.35 -22.43
C GLU A 371 9.64 -10.53 -21.49
N ARG A 372 9.87 -11.72 -22.07
CA ARG A 372 10.24 -12.91 -21.30
C ARG A 372 11.57 -12.79 -20.57
N SER A 373 12.56 -12.18 -21.21
CA SER A 373 13.90 -11.99 -20.62
C SER A 373 13.81 -10.99 -19.46
N GLU A 374 13.10 -9.89 -19.65
CA GLU A 374 12.83 -8.90 -18.61
C GLU A 374 12.08 -9.53 -17.44
N HIS A 375 10.99 -10.24 -17.71
CA HIS A 375 10.22 -10.91 -16.66
C HIS A 375 11.06 -11.95 -15.87
N THR A 376 11.88 -12.74 -16.58
CA THR A 376 12.78 -13.70 -15.91
C THR A 376 13.77 -13.00 -14.97
N MET A 377 14.30 -11.85 -15.37
CA MET A 377 15.20 -11.05 -14.54
C MET A 377 14.48 -10.54 -13.29
N LEU A 378 13.25 -10.02 -13.42
CA LEU A 378 12.45 -9.55 -12.29
C LEU A 378 12.08 -10.68 -11.33
N VAL A 379 11.75 -11.86 -11.84
CA VAL A 379 11.52 -13.06 -11.01
C VAL A 379 12.78 -13.47 -10.26
N ASP A 380 13.94 -13.40 -10.90
CA ASP A 380 15.21 -13.76 -10.23
C ASP A 380 15.57 -12.72 -9.15
N LEU A 381 15.27 -11.44 -9.39
CA LEU A 381 15.41 -10.38 -8.40
C LEU A 381 14.48 -10.61 -7.20
N GLY A 382 13.19 -10.89 -7.44
CA GLY A 382 12.23 -11.23 -6.37
C GLY A 382 12.64 -12.47 -5.58
N ARG A 383 13.20 -13.49 -6.24
CA ARG A 383 13.78 -14.66 -5.54
C ARG A 383 14.96 -14.29 -4.64
N ASN A 384 15.80 -13.38 -5.11
CA ASN A 384 16.93 -12.92 -4.31
C ASN A 384 16.46 -12.12 -3.10
N ASP A 385 15.45 -11.26 -3.27
CA ASP A 385 14.88 -10.45 -2.19
C ASP A 385 14.18 -11.34 -1.13
N VAL A 386 13.28 -12.22 -1.54
CA VAL A 386 12.60 -13.18 -0.64
C VAL A 386 13.60 -14.08 0.09
N ARG A 387 14.69 -14.50 -0.58
CA ARG A 387 15.71 -15.37 0.03
C ARG A 387 16.39 -14.75 1.25
N ARG A 388 16.43 -13.43 1.37
CA ARG A 388 17.10 -12.74 2.49
C ARG A 388 16.40 -12.94 3.82
N VAL A 389 15.09 -13.20 3.77
CA VAL A 389 14.22 -13.34 4.96
C VAL A 389 13.51 -14.69 5.04
N ALA A 390 13.75 -15.57 4.09
CA ALA A 390 13.09 -16.87 4.04
C ALA A 390 14.00 -18.00 4.53
N LYS A 391 13.41 -18.98 5.19
CA LYS A 391 14.07 -20.22 5.60
C LYS A 391 14.81 -20.87 4.42
N PRO A 392 16.04 -21.35 4.61
CA PRO A 392 16.80 -21.97 3.54
C PRO A 392 16.05 -23.09 2.84
N GLY A 393 15.93 -23.01 1.51
CA GLY A 393 15.25 -24.00 0.69
C GLY A 393 13.71 -23.87 0.64
N SER A 394 13.12 -22.85 1.27
CA SER A 394 11.66 -22.61 1.21
C SER A 394 11.23 -21.78 -0.01
N VAL A 395 12.15 -21.00 -0.60
CA VAL A 395 11.81 -20.12 -1.73
C VAL A 395 11.31 -20.92 -2.94
N ARG A 396 10.14 -20.51 -3.47
CA ARG A 396 9.48 -21.10 -4.63
C ARG A 396 9.10 -20.01 -5.62
N VAL A 397 9.03 -20.39 -6.89
CA VAL A 397 8.35 -19.61 -7.93
C VAL A 397 7.07 -20.36 -8.26
N GLU A 398 5.96 -19.76 -7.90
CA GLU A 398 4.63 -20.25 -8.21
C GLU A 398 4.10 -19.47 -9.42
N ASP A 399 3.18 -20.03 -10.18
CA ASP A 399 2.53 -19.37 -11.32
C ASP A 399 3.48 -18.65 -12.30
N PHE A 400 4.61 -19.27 -12.62
CA PHE A 400 5.63 -18.68 -13.47
C PHE A 400 5.11 -18.29 -14.86
N MET A 401 5.22 -17.00 -15.21
CA MET A 401 4.77 -16.41 -16.49
C MET A 401 3.27 -16.61 -16.76
N SER A 402 2.43 -16.47 -15.75
CA SER A 402 0.98 -16.49 -15.92
C SER A 402 0.47 -15.21 -16.55
N ILE A 403 -0.58 -15.32 -17.38
CA ILE A 403 -1.26 -14.14 -17.94
C ILE A 403 -2.39 -13.72 -17.01
N ILE A 404 -2.23 -12.56 -16.39
CA ILE A 404 -3.28 -11.92 -15.61
C ILE A 404 -4.00 -10.89 -16.47
N LYS A 405 -5.33 -10.90 -16.39
CA LYS A 405 -6.21 -10.01 -17.17
C LYS A 405 -6.83 -8.98 -16.25
N TYR A 406 -6.64 -7.74 -16.61
CA TYR A 406 -7.33 -6.60 -16.02
C TYR A 406 -8.39 -6.06 -16.97
N SER A 407 -9.09 -4.99 -16.57
CA SER A 407 -10.14 -4.40 -17.39
C SER A 407 -9.66 -3.97 -18.79
N HIS A 408 -8.47 -3.36 -18.89
CA HIS A 408 -7.97 -2.76 -20.13
C HIS A 408 -6.68 -3.40 -20.66
N VAL A 409 -5.95 -4.13 -19.82
CA VAL A 409 -4.65 -4.71 -20.15
C VAL A 409 -4.51 -6.14 -19.67
N GLN A 410 -3.51 -6.85 -20.22
CA GLN A 410 -3.04 -8.15 -19.74
C GLN A 410 -1.55 -8.03 -19.43
N HIS A 411 -1.10 -8.67 -18.36
CA HIS A 411 0.31 -8.71 -17.95
C HIS A 411 0.82 -10.12 -17.81
N ILE A 412 2.14 -10.28 -17.91
CA ILE A 412 2.84 -11.47 -17.42
C ILE A 412 3.14 -11.24 -15.94
N GLU A 413 2.68 -12.15 -15.10
CA GLU A 413 2.90 -12.16 -13.65
C GLU A 413 3.51 -13.48 -13.21
N SER A 414 4.34 -13.43 -12.19
CA SER A 414 4.79 -14.61 -11.45
C SER A 414 4.66 -14.34 -9.97
N THR A 415 4.53 -15.40 -9.17
CA THR A 415 4.53 -15.29 -7.71
C THR A 415 5.79 -15.95 -7.17
N VAL A 416 6.57 -15.21 -6.41
CA VAL A 416 7.70 -15.74 -5.65
C VAL A 416 7.35 -15.77 -4.18
N THR A 417 7.51 -16.93 -3.54
CA THR A 417 7.14 -17.14 -2.14
C THR A 417 8.27 -17.74 -1.34
N GLY A 418 8.20 -17.58 -0.03
CA GLY A 418 9.07 -18.22 0.94
C GLY A 418 8.39 -18.36 2.29
N THR A 419 8.91 -19.23 3.14
CA THR A 419 8.55 -19.29 4.55
C THR A 419 9.49 -18.34 5.31
N VAL A 420 8.95 -17.37 6.01
CA VAL A 420 9.72 -16.39 6.81
C VAL A 420 10.57 -17.12 7.83
N ASP A 421 11.82 -16.70 8.01
CA ASP A 421 12.73 -17.26 9.01
C ASP A 421 12.24 -16.91 10.43
N ASP A 422 12.57 -17.76 11.40
CA ASP A 422 12.10 -17.60 12.79
C ASP A 422 12.63 -16.30 13.45
N ASP A 423 13.74 -15.75 12.93
CA ASP A 423 14.37 -14.51 13.40
C ASP A 423 13.97 -13.27 12.56
N SER A 424 13.01 -13.40 11.64
CA SER A 424 12.56 -12.34 10.72
C SER A 424 11.07 -12.09 10.86
N ASP A 425 10.64 -10.88 10.52
CA ASP A 425 9.25 -10.43 10.55
C ASP A 425 8.82 -9.71 9.26
N ALA A 426 7.64 -9.08 9.28
CA ALA A 426 7.11 -8.35 8.14
C ALA A 426 7.93 -7.08 7.81
N PHE A 427 8.56 -6.44 8.79
CA PHE A 427 9.44 -5.29 8.57
C PHE A 427 10.73 -5.73 7.89
N ASP A 428 11.32 -6.85 8.29
CA ASP A 428 12.48 -7.44 7.62
C ASP A 428 12.15 -7.87 6.20
N ALA A 429 10.95 -8.41 5.97
CA ALA A 429 10.48 -8.76 4.64
C ALA A 429 10.33 -7.51 3.74
N THR A 430 9.83 -6.41 4.29
CA THR A 430 9.78 -5.12 3.59
C THR A 430 11.18 -4.60 3.29
N ARG A 431 12.11 -4.60 4.26
CA ARG A 431 13.51 -4.18 4.06
C ARG A 431 14.18 -4.97 2.93
N ALA A 432 13.96 -6.27 2.87
CA ALA A 432 14.56 -7.13 1.85
C ALA A 432 14.04 -6.84 0.43
N THR A 433 12.76 -6.49 0.30
CA THR A 433 12.10 -6.27 -0.98
C THR A 433 12.13 -4.82 -1.44
N PHE A 434 12.24 -3.88 -0.52
CA PHE A 434 12.24 -2.44 -0.79
C PHE A 434 13.63 -1.93 -1.25
N PRO A 435 13.68 -0.98 -2.18
CA PRO A 435 12.59 -0.67 -3.11
C PRO A 435 12.45 -1.78 -4.16
N ALA A 436 11.29 -1.81 -4.82
CA ALA A 436 11.04 -2.82 -5.85
C ALA A 436 12.04 -2.71 -7.00
N GLY A 437 12.53 -3.85 -7.48
CA GLY A 437 13.46 -3.88 -8.61
C GLY A 437 12.85 -3.39 -9.92
N THR A 438 11.53 -3.50 -10.06
CA THR A 438 10.74 -2.93 -11.16
C THR A 438 10.73 -1.41 -11.19
N LEU A 439 11.12 -0.76 -10.09
CA LEU A 439 11.23 0.71 -9.94
C LEU A 439 12.66 1.23 -9.86
N THR A 440 13.64 0.33 -9.75
CA THR A 440 15.06 0.70 -9.63
C THR A 440 15.92 0.11 -10.74
N GLY A 441 16.03 -1.21 -10.79
CA GLY A 441 16.84 -1.93 -11.77
C GLY A 441 17.70 -3.01 -11.13
N ALA A 442 18.65 -3.52 -11.89
CA ALA A 442 19.52 -4.62 -11.48
C ALA A 442 20.97 -4.41 -11.94
N PRO A 443 21.98 -4.56 -11.03
CA PRO A 443 21.92 -4.76 -9.58
C PRO A 443 21.29 -3.57 -8.83
N LYS A 444 20.47 -3.86 -7.79
CA LYS A 444 19.60 -2.88 -7.12
C LYS A 444 20.33 -1.64 -6.62
N VAL A 445 21.37 -1.78 -5.78
CA VAL A 445 22.11 -0.64 -5.19
C VAL A 445 22.76 0.21 -6.29
N ARG A 446 23.43 -0.42 -7.25
CA ARG A 446 24.07 0.33 -8.35
C ARG A 446 23.06 1.09 -9.22
N ALA A 447 21.88 0.50 -9.45
CA ALA A 447 20.82 1.19 -10.17
C ALA A 447 20.31 2.41 -9.39
N MET A 448 20.17 2.31 -8.06
CA MET A 448 19.78 3.44 -7.20
C MET A 448 20.83 4.57 -7.20
N GLU A 449 22.14 4.27 -7.18
CA GLU A 449 23.17 5.28 -7.33
C GLU A 449 23.06 6.06 -8.66
N ILE A 450 22.75 5.35 -9.76
CA ILE A 450 22.59 5.96 -11.08
C ILE A 450 21.30 6.80 -11.13
N ILE A 451 20.22 6.36 -10.48
CA ILE A 451 18.99 7.13 -10.33
C ILE A 451 19.25 8.44 -9.60
N ASP A 452 19.99 8.37 -8.48
CA ASP A 452 20.39 9.52 -7.66
C ASP A 452 21.21 10.54 -8.49
N ASP A 453 22.11 10.06 -9.35
CA ASP A 453 22.92 10.92 -10.23
C ASP A 453 22.12 11.58 -11.38
N LEU A 454 20.99 10.99 -11.82
CA LEU A 454 20.34 11.34 -13.09
C LEU A 454 18.92 11.92 -12.96
N GLU A 455 18.26 11.74 -11.83
CA GLU A 455 16.95 12.37 -11.58
C GLU A 455 17.13 13.73 -10.90
N ASP A 456 16.44 14.74 -11.43
CA ASP A 456 16.60 16.14 -11.00
C ASP A 456 15.85 16.43 -9.68
N GLU A 457 14.88 15.59 -9.29
CA GLU A 457 14.00 15.79 -8.13
C GLU A 457 13.84 14.48 -7.32
N PRO A 458 13.74 14.55 -5.99
CA PRO A 458 13.38 13.42 -5.16
C PRO A 458 12.12 12.73 -5.66
N ARG A 459 12.00 11.43 -5.42
CA ARG A 459 10.84 10.65 -5.87
C ARG A 459 9.61 10.80 -4.98
N GLY A 460 9.81 11.13 -3.71
CA GLY A 460 8.76 11.17 -2.70
C GLY A 460 8.12 9.79 -2.54
N VAL A 461 6.81 9.72 -2.54
CA VAL A 461 6.12 8.42 -2.40
C VAL A 461 6.24 7.52 -3.63
N TYR A 462 6.57 8.07 -4.81
CA TYR A 462 6.66 7.28 -6.04
C TYR A 462 7.79 6.25 -5.98
N GLY A 463 7.49 5.00 -6.25
CA GLY A 463 8.43 3.87 -6.14
C GLY A 463 8.65 3.40 -4.71
N GLY A 464 7.97 4.00 -3.76
CA GLY A 464 7.86 3.58 -2.38
C GLY A 464 6.84 2.48 -2.16
N GLY A 465 6.38 2.32 -0.93
CA GLY A 465 5.37 1.35 -0.49
C GLY A 465 4.14 2.01 0.13
N VAL A 466 2.96 1.43 -0.06
CA VAL A 466 1.72 1.84 0.60
C VAL A 466 0.96 0.62 1.06
N GLY A 467 0.46 0.62 2.29
CA GLY A 467 -0.27 -0.51 2.83
C GLY A 467 -0.29 -0.53 4.35
N TYR A 468 -0.17 -1.72 4.94
CA TYR A 468 -0.31 -1.87 6.37
C TYR A 468 0.63 -2.93 6.98
N TYR A 469 0.87 -2.77 8.29
CA TYR A 469 1.39 -3.76 9.22
C TYR A 469 0.34 -4.00 10.30
N SER A 470 -0.19 -5.21 10.36
CA SER A 470 -1.28 -5.58 11.26
C SER A 470 -0.75 -6.00 12.64
N TRP A 471 -1.58 -5.87 13.68
CA TRP A 471 -1.30 -6.42 15.02
C TRP A 471 -0.93 -7.91 14.99
N THR A 472 -1.42 -8.67 14.02
CA THR A 472 -1.13 -10.11 13.87
C THR A 472 0.28 -10.41 13.35
N GLY A 473 1.02 -9.41 12.88
CA GLY A 473 2.29 -9.56 12.18
C GLY A 473 2.12 -9.72 10.67
N ASP A 474 0.90 -9.69 10.16
CA ASP A 474 0.63 -9.66 8.72
C ASP A 474 0.98 -8.29 8.15
N ALA A 475 1.40 -8.25 6.89
CA ALA A 475 1.62 -7.02 6.16
C ALA A 475 1.22 -7.17 4.69
N ASP A 476 0.66 -6.12 4.11
CA ASP A 476 0.38 -6.05 2.68
C ASP A 476 0.73 -4.67 2.16
N MET A 477 1.79 -4.61 1.36
CA MET A 477 2.34 -3.37 0.83
C MET A 477 2.33 -3.41 -0.70
N ALA A 478 1.71 -2.43 -1.31
CA ALA A 478 1.77 -2.21 -2.75
C ALA A 478 2.91 -1.26 -3.11
N ILE A 479 3.45 -1.38 -4.32
CA ILE A 479 4.38 -0.40 -4.88
C ILE A 479 3.60 0.87 -5.24
N VAL A 480 4.12 2.05 -4.87
CA VAL A 480 3.47 3.32 -5.20
C VAL A 480 3.77 3.70 -6.65
N ILE A 481 2.85 3.34 -7.53
CA ILE A 481 2.82 3.70 -8.96
C ILE A 481 1.38 4.03 -9.37
N ARG A 482 1.20 4.69 -10.51
CA ARG A 482 -0.13 5.14 -10.99
C ARG A 482 -0.87 5.94 -9.91
N THR A 483 -0.14 6.83 -9.29
CA THR A 483 -0.54 7.57 -8.09
C THR A 483 -0.40 9.06 -8.33
N ALA A 484 -1.32 9.82 -7.75
CA ALA A 484 -1.21 11.25 -7.55
C ALA A 484 -1.00 11.53 -6.05
N THR A 485 -0.02 12.36 -5.71
CA THR A 485 0.00 13.06 -4.43
C THR A 485 -0.66 14.41 -4.59
N VAL A 486 -1.46 14.80 -3.62
CA VAL A 486 -2.09 16.12 -3.55
C VAL A 486 -1.64 16.76 -2.25
N GLU A 487 -0.98 17.90 -2.35
CA GLU A 487 -0.48 18.68 -1.24
C GLU A 487 -1.07 20.07 -1.30
N SER A 488 -1.65 20.55 -0.20
CA SER A 488 -2.28 21.86 -0.15
C SER A 488 -1.37 22.86 0.59
N ASP A 489 -1.10 24.00 -0.03
CA ASP A 489 -0.43 25.13 0.62
C ASP A 489 -1.42 26.12 1.28
N GLY A 490 -2.71 25.75 1.33
CA GLY A 490 -3.79 26.56 1.88
C GLY A 490 -4.41 27.53 0.87
N ASN A 491 -3.79 27.77 -0.31
CA ASN A 491 -4.32 28.58 -1.38
C ASN A 491 -4.59 27.78 -2.64
N GLU A 492 -3.76 26.80 -2.92
CA GLU A 492 -3.78 25.99 -4.13
C GLU A 492 -3.29 24.58 -3.80
N ASP A 493 -3.77 23.59 -4.51
CA ASP A 493 -3.27 22.22 -4.43
C ASP A 493 -2.22 22.00 -5.51
N ILE A 494 -1.16 21.28 -5.13
CA ILE A 494 -0.14 20.77 -6.05
C ILE A 494 -0.39 19.27 -6.20
N ILE A 495 -0.76 18.86 -7.41
CA ILE A 495 -1.02 17.47 -7.76
C ILE A 495 0.21 16.95 -8.51
N THR A 496 0.94 16.04 -7.89
CA THR A 496 2.14 15.42 -8.47
C THR A 496 1.84 14.03 -8.99
N VAL A 497 2.12 13.81 -10.28
CA VAL A 497 2.02 12.50 -10.93
C VAL A 497 3.38 12.13 -11.48
N ARG A 498 3.88 10.93 -11.16
CA ARG A 498 5.21 10.46 -11.59
C ARG A 498 5.12 9.09 -12.26
N ALA A 499 5.97 8.87 -13.26
CA ALA A 499 6.13 7.57 -13.89
C ALA A 499 7.55 7.39 -14.43
N GLY A 500 7.99 6.13 -14.51
CA GLY A 500 9.30 5.77 -15.03
C GLY A 500 9.24 4.68 -16.10
N ALA A 501 10.33 4.53 -16.84
CA ALA A 501 10.54 3.49 -17.83
C ALA A 501 11.78 2.66 -17.52
N GLY A 502 11.70 1.36 -17.77
CA GLY A 502 12.80 0.41 -17.63
C GLY A 502 13.76 0.48 -18.82
N LEU A 503 15.00 0.85 -18.56
CA LEU A 503 16.01 1.17 -19.57
C LEU A 503 17.02 0.05 -19.72
N VAL A 504 17.18 -0.43 -20.93
CA VAL A 504 18.15 -1.45 -21.34
C VAL A 504 19.02 -0.94 -22.49
N ALA A 505 20.01 -1.72 -22.92
CA ALA A 505 20.96 -1.32 -23.97
C ALA A 505 20.28 -0.86 -25.27
N ASP A 506 19.15 -1.48 -25.64
CA ASP A 506 18.42 -1.22 -26.87
C ASP A 506 17.30 -0.19 -26.75
N SER A 507 17.05 0.37 -25.54
CA SER A 507 16.04 1.40 -25.30
C SER A 507 16.21 2.60 -26.23
N ASP A 508 15.11 3.12 -26.77
CA ASP A 508 15.11 4.35 -27.57
C ASP A 508 14.61 5.53 -26.72
N PRO A 509 15.42 6.61 -26.57
CA PRO A 509 15.08 7.68 -25.65
C PRO A 509 13.72 8.34 -25.89
N ALA A 510 13.30 8.48 -27.15
CA ALA A 510 12.01 9.08 -27.47
C ALA A 510 10.85 8.14 -27.13
N SER A 511 11.03 6.83 -27.39
CA SER A 511 10.04 5.80 -27.05
C SER A 511 9.87 5.67 -25.54
N GLU A 512 10.97 5.73 -24.77
CA GLU A 512 10.93 5.65 -23.31
C GLU A 512 10.23 6.88 -22.69
N TYR A 513 10.45 8.08 -23.25
CA TYR A 513 9.69 9.26 -22.86
C TYR A 513 8.18 9.06 -23.11
N ASP A 514 7.81 8.59 -24.30
CA ASP A 514 6.41 8.36 -24.66
C ASP A 514 5.79 7.24 -23.79
N GLU A 515 6.56 6.25 -23.34
CA GLU A 515 6.11 5.23 -22.36
C GLU A 515 5.77 5.85 -21.01
N THR A 516 6.60 6.78 -20.50
CA THR A 516 6.28 7.47 -19.24
C THR A 516 5.00 8.30 -19.37
N GLU A 517 4.74 8.96 -20.51
CA GLU A 517 3.46 9.64 -20.78
C GLU A 517 2.27 8.67 -20.72
N GLN A 518 2.41 7.49 -21.31
CA GLN A 518 1.36 6.49 -21.28
C GLN A 518 1.08 5.98 -19.86
N LYS A 519 2.15 5.76 -19.06
CA LYS A 519 2.03 5.28 -17.67
C LYS A 519 1.37 6.31 -16.75
N MET A 520 1.64 7.61 -16.95
CA MET A 520 0.92 8.70 -16.25
C MET A 520 -0.53 8.83 -16.76
N GLY A 521 -0.79 8.38 -17.99
CA GLY A 521 -2.05 8.61 -18.71
C GLY A 521 -3.29 8.21 -17.91
N GLY A 522 -3.27 7.08 -17.21
CA GLY A 522 -4.43 6.63 -16.43
C GLY A 522 -4.84 7.61 -15.32
N VAL A 523 -3.87 8.13 -14.57
CA VAL A 523 -4.11 9.13 -13.52
C VAL A 523 -4.50 10.47 -14.11
N LEU A 524 -3.80 10.92 -15.16
CA LEU A 524 -4.11 12.18 -15.83
C LEU A 524 -5.49 12.16 -16.51
N ASP A 525 -5.93 11.03 -17.02
CA ASP A 525 -7.27 10.87 -17.58
C ASP A 525 -8.35 10.92 -16.50
N ALA A 526 -8.07 10.32 -15.32
CA ALA A 526 -8.96 10.45 -14.17
C ALA A 526 -9.11 11.91 -13.72
N ILE A 527 -8.00 12.66 -13.65
CA ILE A 527 -8.02 14.10 -13.33
C ILE A 527 -8.80 14.89 -14.39
N ARG A 528 -8.54 14.65 -15.68
CA ARG A 528 -9.24 15.35 -16.79
C ARG A 528 -10.76 15.10 -16.79
N ARG A 529 -11.22 13.94 -16.32
CA ARG A 529 -12.66 13.64 -16.25
C ARG A 529 -13.42 14.51 -15.27
N ILE A 530 -12.77 14.89 -14.19
CA ILE A 530 -13.34 15.73 -13.13
C ILE A 530 -12.99 17.21 -13.31
N GLU A 531 -12.22 17.58 -14.34
CA GLU A 531 -11.86 18.96 -14.62
C GLU A 531 -13.07 19.77 -15.08
N TYR A 532 -13.31 20.90 -14.43
CA TYR A 532 -14.37 21.84 -14.85
C TYR A 532 -14.00 22.44 -16.21
N LYS A 533 -14.84 22.20 -17.20
CA LYS A 533 -14.69 22.89 -18.49
C LYS A 533 -14.94 24.37 -18.28
N PRO A 534 -14.07 25.27 -18.75
CA PRO A 534 -14.39 26.70 -18.72
C PRO A 534 -15.72 26.90 -19.40
N THR A 535 -16.66 27.51 -18.70
CA THR A 535 -17.94 27.90 -19.31
C THR A 535 -17.62 28.81 -20.49
N GLU A 536 -17.94 28.38 -21.72
CA GLU A 536 -17.86 29.28 -22.88
C GLU A 536 -18.70 30.49 -22.55
N VAL A 537 -18.04 31.62 -22.31
CA VAL A 537 -18.75 32.92 -22.20
C VAL A 537 -19.35 33.16 -23.56
N PRO A 538 -20.68 33.21 -23.71
CA PRO A 538 -21.30 33.54 -25.00
C PRO A 538 -20.81 34.91 -25.42
N ARG A 539 -20.19 34.99 -26.59
CA ARG A 539 -19.78 36.26 -27.21
C ARG A 539 -20.99 37.08 -27.66
#